data_621331b08b52302f8ea422074189f47e
#
_entry.id   621331b08b52302f8ea422074189f47e
#
_cell.length_a   1.000
_cell.length_b   1.000
_cell.length_c   1.000
_cell.angle_alpha   90.00
_cell.angle_beta   90.00
_cell.angle_gamma   90.00
#
_symmetry.space_group_name_H-M   'P 1'
#
loop_
_entity.id
_entity.type
_entity.pdbx_description
1 polymer ?
#
loop_
_entity_poly.entity_id
_entity_poly.type
_entity_poly.pdbx_seq_one_letter_code
_entity_poly.pdbx_strand_id
1 'polypeptide(L)'
;GRQRKSFMKRELFQAEASGIDAIPRYCGEVTVGCSDVAGIVEGVARSSQRLREEHAELAATIAALEAEQQQVTDASDEARMLSQKAVDRLFRGTDLIRSSLGQVGQLLATVDTLKQHVTGFAAAMEQVRRTSQDIGRIADTTNILAFNAMIEARRAGDAGRTFAVVADEVKSLANDTRKATEEISRTIDTLGSEAEQVVTRIGAGAQASDEARTSIASIEGTLGEVIGFV
;
A
#
# COMPACT_ATOMS: atom_id res chain seq x y z
N GLY A 1 -41.63 40.25 118.56
CA GLY A 1 -40.83 40.99 117.49
C GLY A 1 -39.39 40.49 117.43
N ARG A 2 -38.68 40.29 118.52
CA ARG A 2 -37.22 39.98 118.52
C ARG A 2 -36.91 38.48 118.08
N GLN A 3 -37.73 37.53 118.45
CA GLN A 3 -37.49 36.09 118.01
C GLN A 3 -37.65 35.84 116.51
N ARG A 4 -38.60 36.54 115.86
CA ARG A 4 -38.79 36.33 114.38
C ARG A 4 -37.61 36.95 113.59
N LYS A 5 -37.04 38.06 114.10
CA LYS A 5 -35.86 38.64 113.46
C LYS A 5 -34.59 37.79 113.63
N SER A 6 -34.46 37.11 114.80
CA SER A 6 -33.33 36.21 115.03
C SER A 6 -33.41 34.92 114.21
N PHE A 7 -34.62 34.41 114.00
CA PHE A 7 -34.86 33.19 113.15
C PHE A 7 -34.58 33.53 111.67
N MET A 8 -35.14 34.58 111.17
CA MET A 8 -34.87 35.07 109.79
C MET A 8 -33.41 35.36 109.51
N LYS A 9 -32.68 35.92 110.52
CA LYS A 9 -31.24 36.09 110.39
C LYS A 9 -30.44 34.76 110.35
N ARG A 10 -30.86 33.78 111.08
CA ARG A 10 -30.24 32.44 111.02
C ARG A 10 -30.51 31.73 109.69
N GLU A 11 -31.76 31.78 109.23
CA GLU A 11 -32.06 31.21 107.91
C GLU A 11 -31.31 31.86 106.75
N LEU A 12 -31.22 33.25 106.79
CA LEU A 12 -30.42 34.00 105.83
C LEU A 12 -28.95 33.61 105.94
N PHE A 13 -28.41 33.53 107.13
CA PHE A 13 -27.01 33.11 107.37
C PHE A 13 -26.71 31.67 106.97
N GLN A 14 -27.68 30.74 107.18
CA GLN A 14 -27.58 29.36 106.73
C GLN A 14 -27.70 29.29 105.20
N ALA A 15 -28.56 30.06 104.59
CA ALA A 15 -28.70 30.08 103.13
C ALA A 15 -27.44 30.68 102.47
N GLU A 16 -26.86 31.76 103.04
CA GLU A 16 -25.60 32.34 102.63
C GLU A 16 -24.42 31.38 102.83
N ALA A 17 -24.35 30.72 103.98
CA ALA A 17 -23.32 29.68 104.22
C ALA A 17 -23.44 28.49 103.27
N SER A 18 -24.64 28.05 102.97
CA SER A 18 -24.91 26.92 102.00
C SER A 18 -24.51 27.38 100.59
N GLY A 19 -24.71 28.69 100.23
CA GLY A 19 -24.31 29.21 98.96
C GLY A 19 -22.77 29.33 98.82
N ILE A 20 -22.09 29.72 99.95
CA ILE A 20 -20.62 29.86 99.97
C ILE A 20 -19.95 28.41 99.85
N ASP A 21 -20.52 27.41 100.57
CA ASP A 21 -20.01 26.04 100.43
C ASP A 21 -20.22 25.41 99.11
N ALA A 22 -21.18 25.84 98.30
CA ALA A 22 -21.41 25.39 96.93
C ALA A 22 -20.42 25.99 95.90
N ILE A 23 -19.77 27.14 96.18
CA ILE A 23 -18.85 27.84 95.29
C ILE A 23 -17.64 26.95 94.87
N PRO A 24 -16.93 26.25 95.77
CA PRO A 24 -15.81 25.38 95.40
C PRO A 24 -16.23 24.23 94.42
N ARG A 25 -17.45 23.72 94.65
CA ARG A 25 -17.99 22.64 93.75
C ARG A 25 -18.27 23.21 92.36
N TYR A 26 -18.92 24.36 92.25
CA TYR A 26 -19.16 25.00 90.98
C TYR A 26 -17.86 25.41 90.27
N CYS A 27 -16.88 25.94 91.05
CA CYS A 27 -15.55 26.23 90.52
C CYS A 27 -14.85 24.99 90.02
N GLY A 28 -15.00 23.85 90.71
CA GLY A 28 -14.47 22.55 90.25
C GLY A 28 -15.11 22.07 88.95
N GLU A 29 -16.46 22.11 88.91
CA GLU A 29 -17.22 21.70 87.70
C GLU A 29 -16.88 22.62 86.50
N VAL A 30 -16.77 23.94 86.74
CA VAL A 30 -16.32 24.88 85.65
C VAL A 30 -14.88 24.59 85.19
N THR A 31 -13.97 24.29 86.13
CA THR A 31 -12.59 23.98 85.80
C THR A 31 -12.49 22.68 84.92
N VAL A 32 -13.24 21.61 85.27
CA VAL A 32 -13.34 20.43 84.52
C VAL A 32 -13.93 20.72 83.13
N GLY A 33 -15.05 21.49 83.08
CA GLY A 33 -15.66 21.87 81.79
C GLY A 33 -14.73 22.72 80.92
N CYS A 34 -13.94 23.61 81.49
CA CYS A 34 -12.92 24.36 80.78
C CYS A 34 -11.79 23.46 80.23
N SER A 35 -11.39 22.43 81.00
CA SER A 35 -10.39 21.43 80.55
C SER A 35 -10.88 20.57 79.38
N ASP A 36 -12.16 20.14 79.47
CA ASP A 36 -12.81 19.37 78.42
C ASP A 36 -12.94 20.19 77.13
N VAL A 37 -13.36 21.48 77.25
CA VAL A 37 -13.43 22.37 76.11
C VAL A 37 -12.05 22.64 75.51
N ALA A 38 -11.01 22.83 76.34
CA ALA A 38 -9.62 22.95 75.84
C ALA A 38 -9.17 21.71 75.07
N GLY A 39 -9.48 20.52 75.56
CA GLY A 39 -9.19 19.25 74.86
C GLY A 39 -9.91 19.14 73.51
N ILE A 40 -11.20 19.53 73.44
CA ILE A 40 -11.96 19.60 72.21
C ILE A 40 -11.35 20.60 71.22
N VAL A 41 -10.99 21.80 71.69
CA VAL A 41 -10.37 22.83 70.84
C VAL A 41 -9.04 22.36 70.27
N GLU A 42 -8.19 21.70 71.06
CA GLU A 42 -6.93 21.10 70.55
C GLU A 42 -7.21 19.99 69.54
N GLY A 43 -8.25 19.14 69.78
CA GLY A 43 -8.68 18.09 68.84
C GLY A 43 -9.11 18.69 67.47
N VAL A 44 -9.93 19.73 67.52
CA VAL A 44 -10.38 20.46 66.31
C VAL A 44 -9.21 21.15 65.62
N ALA A 45 -8.28 21.77 66.37
CA ALA A 45 -7.08 22.39 65.77
C ALA A 45 -6.22 21.35 65.05
N ARG A 46 -5.96 20.16 65.61
CA ARG A 46 -5.22 19.07 64.99
C ARG A 46 -5.96 18.51 63.75
N SER A 47 -7.26 18.34 63.87
CA SER A 47 -8.07 17.87 62.71
C SER A 47 -8.07 18.92 61.59
N SER A 48 -8.15 20.21 61.89
CA SER A 48 -8.09 21.27 60.92
C SER A 48 -6.71 21.40 60.25
N GLN A 49 -5.64 21.07 60.98
CA GLN A 49 -4.29 21.02 60.40
C GLN A 49 -4.15 19.88 59.42
N ARG A 50 -4.63 18.65 59.83
CA ARG A 50 -4.61 17.48 58.97
C ARG A 50 -5.44 17.68 57.70
N LEU A 51 -6.61 18.27 57.81
CA LEU A 51 -7.44 18.63 56.65
C LEU A 51 -6.72 19.59 55.69
N ARG A 52 -5.96 20.55 56.20
CA ARG A 52 -5.17 21.49 55.36
C ARG A 52 -4.06 20.74 54.59
N GLU A 53 -3.39 19.79 55.24
CA GLU A 53 -2.38 18.95 54.60
C GLU A 53 -2.97 18.03 53.52
N GLU A 54 -4.10 17.37 53.82
CA GLU A 54 -4.85 16.54 52.86
C GLU A 54 -5.34 17.37 51.65
N HIS A 55 -5.83 18.61 51.92
CA HIS A 55 -6.22 19.53 50.84
C HIS A 55 -5.05 19.97 49.95
N ALA A 56 -3.87 20.20 50.55
CA ALA A 56 -2.69 20.56 49.78
C ALA A 56 -2.22 19.38 48.88
N GLU A 57 -2.24 18.16 49.38
CA GLU A 57 -1.93 16.96 48.62
C GLU A 57 -2.93 16.73 47.48
N LEU A 58 -4.24 16.90 47.76
CA LEU A 58 -5.29 16.82 46.77
C LEU A 58 -5.11 17.86 45.66
N ALA A 59 -4.77 19.09 46.01
CA ALA A 59 -4.50 20.18 45.05
C ALA A 59 -3.31 19.82 44.14
N ALA A 60 -2.22 19.25 44.69
CA ALA A 60 -1.08 18.79 43.93
C ALA A 60 -1.46 17.63 42.97
N THR A 61 -2.28 16.70 43.42
CA THR A 61 -2.77 15.59 42.59
C THR A 61 -3.65 16.08 41.43
N ILE A 62 -4.53 17.07 41.72
CA ILE A 62 -5.36 17.70 40.67
C ILE A 62 -4.48 18.37 39.61
N ALA A 63 -3.46 19.12 40.02
CA ALA A 63 -2.54 19.78 39.10
C ALA A 63 -1.76 18.79 38.23
N ALA A 64 -1.34 17.66 38.81
CA ALA A 64 -0.70 16.56 38.04
C ALA A 64 -1.66 15.95 37.02
N LEU A 65 -2.91 15.67 37.44
CA LEU A 65 -3.95 15.15 36.54
C LEU A 65 -4.29 16.11 35.40
N GLU A 66 -4.35 17.40 35.66
CA GLU A 66 -4.55 18.40 34.59
C GLU A 66 -3.40 18.39 33.57
N ALA A 67 -2.15 18.26 34.03
CA ALA A 67 -0.98 18.15 33.15
C ALA A 67 -1.01 16.88 32.32
N GLU A 68 -1.36 15.73 32.92
CA GLU A 68 -1.53 14.47 32.18
C GLU A 68 -2.67 14.54 31.16
N GLN A 69 -3.81 15.16 31.54
CA GLN A 69 -4.94 15.37 30.64
C GLN A 69 -4.56 16.22 29.41
N GLN A 70 -3.73 17.24 29.61
CA GLN A 70 -3.22 18.04 28.50
C GLN A 70 -2.35 17.22 27.58
N GLN A 71 -1.46 16.38 28.11
CA GLN A 71 -0.63 15.47 27.28
C GLN A 71 -1.49 14.49 26.47
N VAL A 72 -2.53 13.92 27.07
CA VAL A 72 -3.47 13.03 26.37
C VAL A 72 -4.20 13.76 25.25
N THR A 73 -4.59 15.01 25.49
CA THR A 73 -5.24 15.84 24.46
C THR A 73 -4.30 16.12 23.29
N ASP A 74 -3.07 16.54 23.58
CA ASP A 74 -2.06 16.81 22.56
C ASP A 74 -1.72 15.56 21.74
N ALA A 75 -1.54 14.40 22.41
CA ALA A 75 -1.30 13.12 21.76
C ALA A 75 -2.49 12.67 20.87
N SER A 76 -3.71 12.94 21.33
CA SER A 76 -4.94 12.62 20.56
C SER A 76 -5.05 13.49 19.31
N ASP A 77 -4.71 14.76 19.41
CA ASP A 77 -4.71 15.67 18.25
C ASP A 77 -3.62 15.30 17.23
N GLU A 78 -2.44 14.90 17.71
CA GLU A 78 -1.37 14.37 16.83
C GLU A 78 -1.80 13.08 16.14
N ALA A 79 -2.38 12.14 16.87
CA ALA A 79 -2.90 10.89 16.32
C ALA A 79 -3.96 11.15 15.24
N ARG A 80 -4.86 12.10 15.46
CA ARG A 80 -5.87 12.50 14.49
C ARG A 80 -5.26 13.11 13.23
N MET A 81 -4.23 13.98 13.37
CA MET A 81 -3.50 14.52 12.22
C MET A 81 -2.78 13.44 11.42
N LEU A 82 -2.16 12.47 12.10
CA LEU A 82 -1.48 11.33 11.44
C LEU A 82 -2.47 10.44 10.71
N SER A 83 -3.62 10.16 11.31
CA SER A 83 -4.71 9.40 10.69
C SER A 83 -5.19 10.10 9.42
N GLN A 84 -5.47 11.40 9.46
CA GLN A 84 -5.89 12.16 8.27
C GLN A 84 -4.84 12.11 7.15
N LYS A 85 -3.54 12.26 7.48
CA LYS A 85 -2.45 12.12 6.50
C LYS A 85 -2.36 10.71 5.93
N ALA A 86 -2.63 9.68 6.73
CA ALA A 86 -2.66 8.30 6.27
C ALA A 86 -3.80 8.09 5.25
N VAL A 87 -4.99 8.57 5.55
CA VAL A 87 -6.14 8.55 4.64
C VAL A 87 -5.84 9.24 3.32
N ASP A 88 -5.27 10.45 3.34
CA ASP A 88 -4.89 11.17 2.12
C ASP A 88 -3.88 10.39 1.27
N ARG A 89 -2.92 9.71 1.91
CA ARG A 89 -1.95 8.86 1.21
C ARG A 89 -2.61 7.62 0.60
N LEU A 90 -3.56 7.01 1.30
CA LEU A 90 -4.32 5.87 0.80
C LEU A 90 -5.13 6.25 -0.44
N PHE A 91 -5.82 7.39 -0.45
CA PHE A 91 -6.54 7.87 -1.64
C PHE A 91 -5.60 8.09 -2.83
N ARG A 92 -4.47 8.75 -2.62
CA ARG A 92 -3.46 8.91 -3.70
C ARG A 92 -2.90 7.57 -4.18
N GLY A 93 -2.71 6.61 -3.26
CA GLY A 93 -2.32 5.25 -3.59
C GLY A 93 -3.34 4.56 -4.48
N THR A 94 -4.62 4.68 -4.17
CA THR A 94 -5.72 4.13 -4.97
C THR A 94 -5.76 4.74 -6.39
N ASP A 95 -5.56 6.04 -6.53
CA ASP A 95 -5.50 6.69 -7.84
C ASP A 95 -4.32 6.20 -8.69
N LEU A 96 -3.15 6.02 -8.07
CA LEU A 96 -1.98 5.43 -8.74
C LEU A 96 -2.24 3.99 -9.20
N ILE A 97 -2.91 3.20 -8.39
CA ILE A 97 -3.29 1.82 -8.70
C ILE A 97 -4.24 1.78 -9.90
N ARG A 98 -5.27 2.63 -9.92
CA ARG A 98 -6.20 2.75 -11.06
C ARG A 98 -5.49 3.15 -12.35
N SER A 99 -4.57 4.11 -12.26
CA SER A 99 -3.72 4.50 -13.39
C SER A 99 -2.88 3.32 -13.89
N SER A 100 -2.28 2.56 -12.99
CA SER A 100 -1.48 1.37 -13.32
C SER A 100 -2.32 0.27 -13.98
N LEU A 101 -3.54 0.02 -13.50
CA LEU A 101 -4.49 -0.90 -14.14
C LEU A 101 -4.83 -0.46 -15.56
N GLY A 102 -5.05 0.84 -15.78
CA GLY A 102 -5.25 1.40 -17.11
C GLY A 102 -4.06 1.15 -18.04
N GLN A 103 -2.83 1.34 -17.56
CA GLN A 103 -1.61 1.08 -18.32
C GLN A 103 -1.44 -0.41 -18.67
N VAL A 104 -1.73 -1.31 -17.74
CA VAL A 104 -1.71 -2.77 -18.00
C VAL A 104 -2.76 -3.14 -19.05
N GLY A 105 -3.95 -2.52 -19.01
CA GLY A 105 -4.98 -2.70 -20.04
C GLY A 105 -4.50 -2.27 -21.44
N GLN A 106 -3.81 -1.14 -21.55
CA GLN A 106 -3.22 -0.68 -22.81
C GLN A 106 -2.09 -1.61 -23.29
N LEU A 107 -1.28 -2.12 -22.35
CA LEU A 107 -0.24 -3.09 -22.67
C LEU A 107 -0.84 -4.36 -23.28
N LEU A 108 -1.88 -4.92 -22.68
CA LEU A 108 -2.58 -6.10 -23.22
C LEU A 108 -3.15 -5.88 -24.63
N ALA A 109 -3.74 -4.72 -24.89
CA ALA A 109 -4.22 -4.35 -26.22
C ALA A 109 -3.08 -4.24 -27.24
N THR A 110 -1.92 -3.71 -26.84
CA THR A 110 -0.70 -3.63 -27.67
C THR A 110 -0.16 -5.03 -27.97
N VAL A 111 -0.14 -5.91 -26.98
CA VAL A 111 0.27 -7.32 -27.11
C VAL A 111 -0.63 -8.07 -28.10
N ASP A 112 -1.94 -7.86 -28.07
CA ASP A 112 -2.85 -8.48 -29.03
C ASP A 112 -2.62 -7.98 -30.45
N THR A 113 -2.43 -6.66 -30.61
CA THR A 113 -2.08 -6.06 -31.90
C THR A 113 -0.76 -6.63 -32.43
N LEU A 114 0.25 -6.79 -31.58
CA LEU A 114 1.55 -7.36 -31.96
C LEU A 114 1.41 -8.81 -32.40
N LYS A 115 0.58 -9.60 -31.71
CA LYS A 115 0.27 -10.99 -32.10
C LYS A 115 -0.36 -11.05 -33.51
N GLN A 116 -1.30 -10.15 -33.82
CA GLN A 116 -1.91 -10.07 -35.14
C GLN A 116 -0.86 -9.71 -36.21
N HIS A 117 0.02 -8.75 -35.93
CA HIS A 117 1.10 -8.37 -36.88
C HIS A 117 2.06 -9.51 -37.15
N VAL A 118 2.48 -10.26 -36.10
CA VAL A 118 3.38 -11.43 -36.30
C VAL A 118 2.68 -12.54 -37.07
N THR A 119 1.40 -12.76 -36.83
CA THR A 119 0.62 -13.75 -37.62
C THR A 119 0.52 -13.32 -39.09
N GLY A 120 0.26 -12.05 -39.37
CA GLY A 120 0.27 -11.50 -40.73
C GLY A 120 1.64 -11.61 -41.41
N PHE A 121 2.72 -11.33 -40.65
CA PHE A 121 4.09 -11.51 -41.11
C PHE A 121 4.38 -12.97 -41.50
N ALA A 122 4.01 -13.95 -40.67
CA ALA A 122 4.19 -15.36 -40.98
C ALA A 122 3.43 -15.77 -42.26
N ALA A 123 2.20 -15.28 -42.45
CA ALA A 123 1.46 -15.52 -43.70
C ALA A 123 2.14 -14.90 -44.93
N ALA A 124 2.70 -13.69 -44.81
CA ALA A 124 3.46 -13.07 -45.88
C ALA A 124 4.75 -13.85 -46.23
N MET A 125 5.47 -14.35 -45.22
CA MET A 125 6.65 -15.21 -45.43
C MET A 125 6.30 -16.51 -46.13
N GLU A 126 5.17 -17.14 -45.84
CA GLU A 126 4.67 -18.32 -46.52
C GLU A 126 4.39 -18.03 -48.01
N GLN A 127 3.85 -16.84 -48.32
CA GLN A 127 3.65 -16.39 -49.70
C GLN A 127 4.99 -16.21 -50.45
N VAL A 128 5.98 -15.57 -49.81
CA VAL A 128 7.33 -15.41 -50.38
C VAL A 128 7.99 -16.76 -50.62
N ARG A 129 7.84 -17.71 -49.67
CA ARG A 129 8.32 -19.09 -49.81
C ARG A 129 7.77 -19.79 -51.06
N ARG A 130 6.47 -19.72 -51.30
CA ARG A 130 5.81 -20.27 -52.49
C ARG A 130 6.34 -19.63 -53.75
N THR A 131 6.43 -18.31 -53.79
CA THR A 131 6.98 -17.57 -54.94
C THR A 131 8.42 -17.98 -55.23
N SER A 132 9.27 -18.13 -54.21
CA SER A 132 10.65 -18.58 -54.34
C SER A 132 10.73 -19.98 -54.91
N GLN A 133 9.88 -20.91 -54.46
CA GLN A 133 9.79 -22.26 -54.99
C GLN A 133 9.37 -22.27 -56.46
N ASP A 134 8.43 -21.39 -56.87
CA ASP A 134 8.01 -21.26 -58.27
C ASP A 134 9.16 -20.74 -59.16
N ILE A 135 9.93 -19.76 -58.69
CA ILE A 135 11.11 -19.25 -59.39
C ILE A 135 12.18 -20.35 -59.52
N GLY A 136 12.39 -21.16 -58.46
CA GLY A 136 13.29 -22.30 -58.50
C GLY A 136 12.89 -23.33 -59.59
N ARG A 137 11.60 -23.64 -59.71
CA ARG A 137 11.09 -24.51 -60.78
C ARG A 137 11.28 -23.94 -62.17
N ILE A 138 11.11 -22.61 -62.32
CA ILE A 138 11.40 -21.91 -63.61
C ILE A 138 12.89 -22.02 -63.94
N ALA A 139 13.76 -21.81 -62.95
CA ALA A 139 15.20 -21.94 -63.11
C ALA A 139 15.60 -23.35 -63.52
N ASP A 140 15.04 -24.37 -62.90
CA ASP A 140 15.28 -25.81 -63.28
C ASP A 140 14.85 -26.07 -64.73
N THR A 141 13.66 -25.59 -65.11
CA THR A 141 13.16 -25.73 -66.49
C THR A 141 14.04 -24.99 -67.47
N THR A 142 14.50 -23.76 -67.15
CA THR A 142 15.40 -22.94 -67.95
C THR A 142 16.77 -23.65 -68.14
N ASN A 143 17.28 -24.26 -67.05
CA ASN A 143 18.52 -25.04 -67.11
C ASN A 143 18.42 -26.22 -68.08
N ILE A 144 17.29 -26.94 -68.08
CA ILE A 144 17.02 -28.06 -69.01
C ILE A 144 16.92 -27.50 -70.44
N LEU A 145 16.22 -26.43 -70.69
CA LEU A 145 16.11 -25.80 -72.02
C LEU A 145 17.48 -25.36 -72.55
N ALA A 146 18.28 -24.70 -71.67
CA ALA A 146 19.64 -24.26 -72.02
C ALA A 146 20.55 -25.45 -72.37
N PHE A 147 20.42 -26.53 -71.57
CA PHE A 147 21.17 -27.80 -71.89
C PHE A 147 20.77 -28.38 -73.23
N ASN A 148 19.48 -28.44 -73.54
CA ASN A 148 19.02 -28.89 -74.84
C ASN A 148 19.50 -28.03 -76.02
N ALA A 149 19.46 -26.70 -75.84
CA ALA A 149 19.98 -25.76 -76.80
C ALA A 149 21.49 -25.90 -77.03
N MET A 150 22.25 -26.17 -75.96
CA MET A 150 23.70 -26.47 -76.08
C MET A 150 23.97 -27.72 -76.86
N ILE A 151 23.19 -28.75 -76.68
CA ILE A 151 23.32 -30.03 -77.46
C ILE A 151 23.09 -29.77 -78.95
N GLU A 152 22.03 -29.00 -79.29
CA GLU A 152 21.69 -28.74 -80.70
C GLU A 152 22.70 -27.79 -81.35
N ALA A 153 23.22 -26.77 -80.60
CA ALA A 153 24.29 -25.91 -81.02
C ALA A 153 25.57 -26.70 -81.36
N ARG A 154 25.95 -27.63 -80.52
CA ARG A 154 27.08 -28.57 -80.80
C ARG A 154 26.85 -29.44 -82.02
N ARG A 155 25.60 -29.86 -82.25
CA ARG A 155 25.21 -30.71 -83.41
C ARG A 155 25.33 -29.92 -84.71
N ALA A 156 25.12 -28.57 -84.68
CA ALA A 156 25.27 -27.69 -85.86
C ALA A 156 26.74 -27.41 -86.24
N GLY A 157 27.71 -27.88 -85.48
CA GLY A 157 29.14 -27.68 -85.77
C GLY A 157 29.57 -26.19 -85.68
N ASP A 158 30.38 -25.76 -86.64
CA ASP A 158 30.89 -24.36 -86.63
C ASP A 158 29.78 -23.31 -86.72
N ALA A 159 28.65 -23.56 -87.37
CA ALA A 159 27.49 -22.69 -87.44
C ALA A 159 26.79 -22.51 -86.12
N GLY A 160 26.90 -23.42 -85.17
CA GLY A 160 26.29 -23.37 -83.86
C GLY A 160 27.16 -22.77 -82.77
N ARG A 161 28.39 -22.41 -83.00
CA ARG A 161 29.36 -22.04 -82.00
C ARG A 161 28.93 -20.79 -81.14
N THR A 162 28.35 -19.80 -81.77
CA THR A 162 27.84 -18.60 -81.07
C THR A 162 26.62 -18.97 -80.20
N PHE A 163 25.74 -19.84 -80.69
CA PHE A 163 24.58 -20.35 -79.93
C PHE A 163 24.99 -21.17 -78.71
N ALA A 164 26.05 -21.98 -78.85
CA ALA A 164 26.57 -22.73 -77.70
C ALA A 164 27.02 -21.87 -76.53
N VAL A 165 27.67 -20.75 -76.85
CA VAL A 165 28.08 -19.75 -75.78
C VAL A 165 26.86 -19.15 -75.07
N VAL A 166 25.83 -18.76 -75.84
CA VAL A 166 24.61 -18.21 -75.25
C VAL A 166 23.88 -19.25 -74.40
N ALA A 167 23.83 -20.50 -74.88
CA ALA A 167 23.21 -21.58 -74.12
C ALA A 167 23.96 -21.88 -72.79
N ASP A 168 25.29 -21.81 -72.80
CA ASP A 168 26.10 -21.98 -71.58
C ASP A 168 25.88 -20.84 -70.57
N GLU A 169 25.79 -19.61 -71.06
CA GLU A 169 25.47 -18.42 -70.18
C GLU A 169 24.07 -18.51 -69.57
N VAL A 170 23.04 -18.92 -70.36
CA VAL A 170 21.68 -19.12 -69.86
C VAL A 170 21.65 -20.23 -68.82
N LYS A 171 22.40 -21.31 -69.02
CA LYS A 171 22.55 -22.42 -68.06
C LYS A 171 23.18 -21.93 -66.75
N SER A 172 24.24 -21.12 -66.83
CA SER A 172 24.90 -20.54 -65.67
C SER A 172 23.91 -19.63 -64.89
N LEU A 173 23.19 -18.77 -65.58
CA LEU A 173 22.20 -17.88 -65.00
C LEU A 173 21.06 -18.66 -64.33
N ALA A 174 20.59 -19.74 -64.94
CA ALA A 174 19.58 -20.65 -64.34
C ALA A 174 20.10 -21.27 -63.04
N ASN A 175 21.34 -21.77 -63.04
CA ASN A 175 21.94 -22.30 -61.79
C ASN A 175 22.10 -21.27 -60.70
N ASP A 176 22.52 -20.06 -61.01
CA ASP A 176 22.66 -18.99 -60.03
C ASP A 176 21.29 -18.52 -59.47
N THR A 177 20.26 -18.49 -60.34
CA THR A 177 18.86 -18.23 -59.93
C THR A 177 18.38 -19.29 -58.95
N ARG A 178 18.67 -20.58 -59.20
CA ARG A 178 18.32 -21.70 -58.32
C ARG A 178 19.00 -21.54 -56.95
N LYS A 179 20.32 -21.23 -56.92
CA LYS A 179 21.04 -21.01 -55.65
C LYS A 179 20.44 -19.86 -54.87
N ALA A 180 20.11 -18.73 -55.53
CA ALA A 180 19.50 -17.56 -54.91
C ALA A 180 18.12 -17.95 -54.26
N THR A 181 17.29 -18.73 -54.96
CA THR A 181 16.00 -19.19 -54.40
C THR A 181 16.16 -20.16 -53.23
N GLU A 182 17.21 -21.00 -53.20
CA GLU A 182 17.54 -21.84 -52.07
C GLU A 182 17.98 -21.02 -50.86
N GLU A 183 18.73 -19.93 -51.05
CA GLU A 183 19.13 -19.00 -50.00
C GLU A 183 17.91 -18.24 -49.43
N ILE A 184 17.01 -17.76 -50.30
CA ILE A 184 15.75 -17.12 -49.90
C ILE A 184 14.94 -18.11 -49.05
N SER A 185 14.79 -19.37 -49.47
CA SER A 185 14.06 -20.38 -48.69
C SER A 185 14.64 -20.58 -47.30
N ARG A 186 15.97 -20.69 -47.18
CA ARG A 186 16.64 -20.80 -45.87
C ARG A 186 16.41 -19.60 -44.99
N THR A 187 16.44 -18.39 -45.57
CA THR A 187 16.16 -17.14 -44.83
C THR A 187 14.72 -17.13 -44.31
N ILE A 188 13.75 -17.55 -45.13
CA ILE A 188 12.34 -17.63 -44.75
C ILE A 188 12.11 -18.64 -43.61
N ASP A 189 12.76 -19.82 -43.67
CA ASP A 189 12.67 -20.81 -42.59
C ASP A 189 13.20 -20.24 -41.26
N THR A 190 14.31 -19.50 -41.30
CA THR A 190 14.86 -18.79 -40.11
C THR A 190 13.87 -17.77 -39.59
N LEU A 191 13.33 -16.88 -40.45
CA LEU A 191 12.35 -15.87 -40.08
C LEU A 191 11.05 -16.48 -39.52
N GLY A 192 10.63 -17.64 -40.06
CA GLY A 192 9.50 -18.40 -39.54
C GLY A 192 9.72 -18.85 -38.10
N SER A 193 10.90 -19.44 -37.84
CA SER A 193 11.28 -19.86 -36.47
C SER A 193 11.37 -18.67 -35.51
N GLU A 194 11.93 -17.55 -35.93
CA GLU A 194 11.96 -16.31 -35.10
C GLU A 194 10.56 -15.78 -34.80
N ALA A 195 9.65 -15.78 -35.80
CA ALA A 195 8.27 -15.39 -35.63
C ALA A 195 7.54 -16.26 -34.58
N GLU A 196 7.73 -17.57 -34.60
CA GLU A 196 7.18 -18.51 -33.61
C GLU A 196 7.70 -18.20 -32.19
N GLN A 197 9.00 -17.92 -32.07
CA GLN A 197 9.59 -17.52 -30.77
C GLN A 197 9.00 -16.21 -30.27
N VAL A 198 8.79 -15.23 -31.14
CA VAL A 198 8.15 -13.96 -30.80
C VAL A 198 6.72 -14.19 -30.32
N VAL A 199 5.92 -15.01 -30.99
CA VAL A 199 4.56 -15.38 -30.55
C VAL A 199 4.57 -16.02 -29.17
N THR A 200 5.51 -16.91 -28.90
CA THR A 200 5.67 -17.55 -27.58
C THR A 200 5.98 -16.53 -26.50
N ARG A 201 6.91 -15.60 -26.75
CA ARG A 201 7.27 -14.53 -25.81
C ARG A 201 6.10 -13.55 -25.57
N ILE A 202 5.36 -13.24 -26.62
CA ILE A 202 4.13 -12.43 -26.54
C ILE A 202 3.11 -13.09 -25.62
N GLY A 203 2.92 -14.42 -25.77
CA GLY A 203 2.02 -15.19 -24.91
C GLY A 203 2.43 -15.14 -23.42
N ALA A 204 3.71 -15.34 -23.14
CA ALA A 204 4.25 -15.24 -21.78
C ALA A 204 4.10 -13.82 -21.20
N GLY A 205 4.33 -12.78 -22.03
CA GLY A 205 4.13 -11.39 -21.63
C GLY A 205 2.67 -11.04 -21.32
N ALA A 206 1.74 -11.59 -22.12
CA ALA A 206 0.30 -11.45 -21.88
C ALA A 206 -0.12 -12.08 -20.55
N GLN A 207 0.36 -13.30 -20.28
CA GLN A 207 0.08 -14.00 -19.03
C GLN A 207 0.63 -13.21 -17.82
N ALA A 208 1.88 -12.78 -17.86
CA ALA A 208 2.49 -11.99 -16.78
C ALA A 208 1.73 -10.68 -16.54
N SER A 209 1.22 -10.05 -17.62
CA SER A 209 0.43 -8.83 -17.52
C SER A 209 -0.94 -9.07 -16.87
N ASP A 210 -1.59 -10.22 -17.15
CA ASP A 210 -2.87 -10.57 -16.54
C ASP A 210 -2.72 -10.95 -15.06
N GLU A 211 -1.63 -11.65 -14.71
CA GLU A 211 -1.25 -11.91 -13.31
C GLU A 211 -0.98 -10.61 -12.55
N ALA A 212 -0.25 -9.67 -13.15
CA ALA A 212 -0.01 -8.36 -12.58
C ALA A 212 -1.32 -7.59 -12.37
N ARG A 213 -2.24 -7.62 -13.35
CA ARG A 213 -3.57 -7.00 -13.25
C ARG A 213 -4.36 -7.56 -12.07
N THR A 214 -4.36 -8.88 -11.91
CA THR A 214 -5.05 -9.57 -10.80
C THR A 214 -4.46 -9.16 -9.45
N SER A 215 -3.13 -9.11 -9.34
CA SER A 215 -2.42 -8.69 -8.12
C SER A 215 -2.73 -7.25 -7.76
N ILE A 216 -2.71 -6.34 -8.74
CA ILE A 216 -3.03 -4.92 -8.55
C ILE A 216 -4.48 -4.74 -8.12
N ALA A 217 -5.44 -5.46 -8.70
CA ALA A 217 -6.85 -5.44 -8.31
C ALA A 217 -7.05 -5.93 -6.85
N SER A 218 -6.30 -6.94 -6.42
CA SER A 218 -6.30 -7.41 -5.03
C SER A 218 -5.79 -6.34 -4.07
N ILE A 219 -4.74 -5.60 -4.43
CA ILE A 219 -4.21 -4.48 -3.65
C ILE A 219 -5.26 -3.36 -3.54
N GLU A 220 -5.97 -3.04 -4.64
CA GLU A 220 -7.06 -2.04 -4.62
C GLU A 220 -8.16 -2.44 -3.63
N GLY A 221 -8.55 -3.71 -3.61
CA GLY A 221 -9.51 -4.25 -2.65
C GLY A 221 -9.06 -4.08 -1.20
N THR A 222 -7.82 -4.46 -0.89
CA THR A 222 -7.25 -4.34 0.45
C THR A 222 -7.17 -2.87 0.90
N LEU A 223 -6.78 -1.95 0.00
CA LEU A 223 -6.76 -0.52 0.32
C LEU A 223 -8.17 0.03 0.57
N GLY A 224 -9.16 -0.44 -0.19
CA GLY A 224 -10.57 -0.08 0.02
C GLY A 224 -11.07 -0.50 1.41
N GLU A 225 -10.72 -1.70 1.85
CA GLU A 225 -11.03 -2.18 3.21
C GLU A 225 -10.37 -1.30 4.28
N VAL A 226 -9.08 -0.97 4.14
CA VAL A 226 -8.35 -0.12 5.09
C VAL A 226 -8.99 1.28 5.17
N ILE A 227 -9.37 1.87 4.05
CA ILE A 227 -10.06 3.18 4.01
C ILE A 227 -11.41 3.11 4.72
N GLY A 228 -12.11 1.97 4.67
CA GLY A 228 -13.40 1.78 5.34
C GLY A 228 -13.28 1.59 6.86
N PHE A 229 -12.10 1.31 7.41
CA PHE A 229 -11.83 1.18 8.84
C PHE A 229 -11.32 2.47 9.51
N VAL A 230 -10.95 3.49 8.77
CA VAL A 230 -10.41 4.77 9.25
C VAL A 230 -11.47 5.86 9.20
#